data_2771c9f1340d0f75798df19e2d096657
#
_entry.id   2771c9f1340d0f75798df19e2d096657
#
_cell.length_a   1.000
_cell.length_b   1.000
_cell.length_c   1.000
_cell.angle_alpha   90.00
_cell.angle_beta   90.00
_cell.angle_gamma   90.00
#
_symmetry.space_group_name_H-M   'P 1'
#
loop_
_entity.id
_entity.type
_entity.pdbx_description
1 polymer ?
#
loop_
_entity_poly.entity_id
_entity_poly.type
_entity_poly.pdbx_seq_one_letter_code
_entity_poly.pdbx_strand_id
1 'polypeptide(L)'
;MGDRDTDLFGDNLTYDDIKAATERTAGRIRPVTVAPVASGAADTVRAGSEEPYELWYAMEFMQHTGSFKARGAQNFVQAHREAGTLPDAGVTIASGGNAGLACAWAAQQQGVRATVFLPSVAPAVKIAKLRGYGADVRVVGAEYAEALEACEEFAASSGALAGHAYDHPLIAAGAGTLLEEIHARIPGLDTVVVSVGGGGLFAGVATAARHHGIRTVAVEPENCRALNAALDAGGPVDVPVDSVAIDSLGARRATALALRAARENDIRSVLVPDGEIVRARQALWDHRRVAVEHAAATALAALTAPDPAYRPGAGERIAVVLCGANTDPGDLVHPATNQD
;
A
#
# COMPACT_ATOMS: atom_id res chain seq x y z
N MET A 1 -27.62 5.70 2.21
CA MET A 1 -27.60 6.06 0.78
C MET A 1 -26.62 5.13 0.15
N GLY A 2 -27.08 4.09 -0.60
CA GLY A 2 -26.19 3.08 -1.20
C GLY A 2 -25.19 3.77 -2.12
N ASP A 3 -23.96 3.32 -1.99
CA ASP A 3 -22.84 3.84 -2.77
C ASP A 3 -23.08 3.49 -4.24
N ARG A 4 -23.32 4.51 -5.10
CA ARG A 4 -23.58 4.27 -6.54
C ARG A 4 -22.39 3.60 -7.24
N ASP A 5 -21.22 3.61 -6.61
CA ASP A 5 -20.02 2.97 -7.12
C ASP A 5 -20.07 1.45 -7.01
N THR A 6 -20.63 0.90 -5.93
CA THR A 6 -20.79 -0.55 -5.74
C THR A 6 -21.79 -1.15 -6.72
N ASP A 7 -22.81 -0.38 -7.13
CA ASP A 7 -23.78 -0.81 -8.15
C ASP A 7 -23.14 -0.97 -9.55
N LEU A 8 -22.06 -0.25 -9.85
CA LEU A 8 -21.40 -0.27 -11.16
C LEU A 8 -20.22 -1.25 -11.23
N PHE A 9 -19.47 -1.42 -10.13
CA PHE A 9 -18.21 -2.17 -10.12
C PHE A 9 -18.22 -3.39 -9.18
N GLY A 10 -19.33 -3.62 -8.47
CA GLY A 10 -19.51 -4.74 -7.53
C GLY A 10 -18.73 -4.55 -6.24
N ASP A 11 -19.08 -5.39 -5.23
CA ASP A 11 -18.44 -5.37 -3.89
C ASP A 11 -17.26 -6.35 -3.79
N ASN A 12 -16.99 -7.11 -4.84
CA ASN A 12 -16.00 -8.17 -4.84
C ASN A 12 -14.80 -7.80 -5.72
N LEU A 13 -13.64 -8.32 -5.35
CA LEU A 13 -12.44 -8.25 -6.16
C LEU A 13 -12.18 -9.62 -6.80
N THR A 14 -12.08 -9.66 -8.12
CA THR A 14 -11.76 -10.84 -8.91
C THR A 14 -10.45 -10.66 -9.68
N TYR A 15 -9.92 -11.75 -10.21
CA TYR A 15 -8.75 -11.65 -11.10
C TYR A 15 -9.07 -10.93 -12.42
N ASP A 16 -10.32 -11.04 -12.92
CA ASP A 16 -10.75 -10.31 -14.11
C ASP A 16 -10.74 -8.80 -13.91
N ASP A 17 -11.03 -8.33 -12.70
CA ASP A 17 -10.89 -6.91 -12.34
C ASP A 17 -9.43 -6.45 -12.39
N ILE A 18 -8.49 -7.31 -11.97
CA ILE A 18 -7.05 -7.02 -12.04
C ILE A 18 -6.57 -6.98 -13.49
N LYS A 19 -7.04 -7.88 -14.35
CA LYS A 19 -6.75 -7.82 -15.79
C LYS A 19 -7.25 -6.53 -16.42
N ALA A 20 -8.50 -6.17 -16.16
CA ALA A 20 -9.07 -4.91 -16.63
C ALA A 20 -8.31 -3.69 -16.10
N ALA A 21 -7.85 -3.73 -14.83
CA ALA A 21 -7.01 -2.69 -14.26
C ALA A 21 -5.63 -2.63 -14.94
N THR A 22 -5.05 -3.76 -15.30
CA THR A 22 -3.77 -3.83 -16.03
C THR A 22 -3.88 -3.15 -17.38
N GLU A 23 -4.94 -3.41 -18.12
CA GLU A 23 -5.22 -2.76 -19.41
C GLU A 23 -5.43 -1.25 -19.25
N ARG A 24 -6.22 -0.81 -18.25
CA ARG A 24 -6.49 0.61 -17.98
C ARG A 24 -5.26 1.38 -17.58
N THR A 25 -4.36 0.77 -16.84
CA THR A 25 -3.16 1.44 -16.31
C THR A 25 -1.95 1.33 -17.23
N ALA A 26 -2.02 0.54 -18.30
CA ALA A 26 -0.95 0.35 -19.27
C ALA A 26 -0.46 1.67 -19.86
N GLY A 27 0.86 1.91 -19.79
CA GLY A 27 1.50 3.14 -20.26
C GLY A 27 1.22 4.40 -19.42
N ARG A 28 0.44 4.29 -18.33
CA ARG A 28 0.09 5.39 -17.44
C ARG A 28 0.79 5.32 -16.08
N ILE A 29 1.20 4.14 -15.68
CA ILE A 29 2.00 3.88 -14.49
C ILE A 29 3.42 3.47 -14.88
N ARG A 30 4.36 3.62 -13.96
CA ARG A 30 5.73 3.13 -14.15
C ARG A 30 5.77 1.63 -13.93
N PRO A 31 6.43 0.86 -14.81
CA PRO A 31 6.69 -0.55 -14.53
C PRO A 31 7.50 -0.72 -13.25
N VAL A 32 7.16 -1.72 -12.44
CA VAL A 32 7.92 -1.99 -11.22
C VAL A 32 9.36 -2.39 -11.56
N THR A 33 10.31 -1.84 -10.82
CA THR A 33 11.71 -2.30 -10.88
C THR A 33 11.88 -3.46 -9.90
N VAL A 34 12.40 -4.59 -10.39
CA VAL A 34 12.71 -5.76 -9.57
C VAL A 34 14.21 -5.96 -9.55
N ALA A 35 14.79 -6.06 -8.36
CA ALA A 35 16.22 -6.26 -8.18
C ALA A 35 16.51 -7.52 -7.34
N PRO A 36 17.36 -8.44 -7.82
CA PRO A 36 17.78 -9.58 -7.03
C PRO A 36 18.65 -9.15 -5.85
N VAL A 37 18.49 -9.83 -4.72
CA VAL A 37 19.34 -9.66 -3.54
C VAL A 37 20.41 -10.74 -3.58
N ALA A 38 21.68 -10.34 -3.83
CA ALA A 38 22.77 -11.28 -4.00
C ALA A 38 22.96 -12.15 -2.76
N SER A 39 23.12 -13.47 -2.99
CA SER A 39 23.50 -14.44 -1.97
C SER A 39 24.95 -14.20 -1.54
N GLY A 40 25.20 -13.97 -0.24
CA GLY A 40 26.56 -13.96 0.31
C GLY A 40 27.22 -12.61 0.54
N ALA A 41 26.56 -11.48 0.27
CA ALA A 41 26.95 -10.23 0.88
C ALA A 41 26.74 -10.34 2.40
N ALA A 42 27.57 -9.64 3.20
CA ALA A 42 27.38 -9.49 4.65
C ALA A 42 26.05 -8.79 5.01
N ASP A 43 25.14 -8.74 4.06
CA ASP A 43 23.77 -8.30 4.18
C ASP A 43 23.07 -9.27 5.14
N THR A 44 22.78 -8.79 6.32
CA THR A 44 22.06 -9.41 7.41
C THR A 44 20.64 -9.93 7.03
N VAL A 45 20.33 -10.02 5.75
CA VAL A 45 19.07 -10.49 5.17
C VAL A 45 18.86 -12.01 5.31
N ARG A 46 19.82 -12.75 5.90
CA ARG A 46 19.73 -14.20 6.09
C ARG A 46 19.78 -14.64 7.55
N ALA A 47 19.39 -13.80 8.47
CA ALA A 47 19.27 -14.23 9.84
C ALA A 47 18.11 -15.24 9.95
N GLY A 48 18.42 -16.50 10.18
CA GLY A 48 17.45 -17.51 10.61
C GLY A 48 16.97 -18.54 9.59
N SER A 49 17.47 -18.56 8.33
CA SER A 49 17.24 -19.69 7.41
C SER A 49 18.51 -20.51 7.25
N GLU A 50 18.47 -21.81 7.57
CA GLU A 50 19.57 -22.76 7.34
C GLU A 50 19.70 -23.15 5.86
N GLU A 51 18.63 -22.93 5.07
CA GLU A 51 18.55 -23.32 3.68
C GLU A 51 18.61 -22.11 2.74
N PRO A 52 19.30 -22.20 1.59
CA PRO A 52 19.38 -21.10 0.64
C PRO A 52 18.03 -20.86 -0.03
N TYR A 53 17.62 -19.59 -0.10
CA TYR A 53 16.46 -19.11 -0.87
C TYR A 53 16.87 -17.94 -1.74
N GLU A 54 16.03 -17.60 -2.73
CA GLU A 54 16.26 -16.47 -3.63
C GLU A 54 15.34 -15.31 -3.27
N LEU A 55 15.91 -14.12 -3.13
CA LEU A 55 15.17 -12.91 -2.71
C LEU A 55 15.29 -11.83 -3.77
N TRP A 56 14.17 -11.15 -4.03
CA TRP A 56 14.08 -9.95 -4.86
C TRP A 56 13.36 -8.83 -4.12
N TYR A 57 13.80 -7.59 -4.37
CA TYR A 57 13.06 -6.39 -3.99
C TYR A 57 12.21 -5.91 -5.17
N ALA A 58 10.90 -5.83 -5.00
CA ALA A 58 10.01 -5.13 -5.89
C ALA A 58 9.93 -3.66 -5.44
N MET A 59 10.67 -2.77 -6.12
CA MET A 59 10.88 -1.37 -5.73
C MET A 59 9.72 -0.49 -6.17
N GLU A 60 8.54 -0.77 -5.65
CA GLU A 60 7.30 -0.07 -6.00
C GLU A 60 7.25 1.38 -5.46
N PHE A 61 8.11 1.73 -4.52
CA PHE A 61 8.29 3.12 -4.09
C PHE A 61 8.78 4.05 -5.21
N MET A 62 9.34 3.52 -6.29
CA MET A 62 9.73 4.27 -7.49
C MET A 62 8.53 4.65 -8.38
N GLN A 63 7.33 4.24 -8.03
CA GLN A 63 6.09 4.57 -8.72
C GLN A 63 5.79 6.08 -8.64
N HIS A 64 4.93 6.58 -9.51
CA HIS A 64 4.41 7.96 -9.39
C HIS A 64 3.94 8.23 -7.96
N THR A 65 4.14 9.44 -7.49
CA THR A 65 3.84 9.87 -6.11
C THR A 65 4.64 9.17 -4.99
N GLY A 66 5.62 8.33 -5.34
CA GLY A 66 6.50 7.66 -4.37
C GLY A 66 5.86 6.47 -3.65
N SER A 67 4.75 5.92 -4.15
CA SER A 67 4.11 4.75 -3.55
C SER A 67 3.18 4.00 -4.52
N PHE A 68 2.87 2.74 -4.20
CA PHE A 68 1.94 1.89 -4.93
C PHE A 68 0.53 2.49 -5.12
N LYS A 69 0.17 3.47 -4.29
CA LYS A 69 -1.17 4.08 -4.31
C LYS A 69 -1.54 4.68 -5.68
N ALA A 70 -0.54 5.10 -6.45
CA ALA A 70 -0.75 5.60 -7.80
C ALA A 70 -1.45 4.59 -8.73
N ARG A 71 -1.19 3.28 -8.57
CA ARG A 71 -1.85 2.22 -9.36
C ARG A 71 -3.35 2.20 -9.15
N GLY A 72 -3.77 2.12 -7.88
CA GLY A 72 -5.19 2.10 -7.51
C GLY A 72 -5.90 3.39 -7.90
N ALA A 73 -5.32 4.55 -7.60
CA ALA A 73 -5.90 5.85 -7.93
C ALA A 73 -6.06 6.02 -9.45
N GLN A 74 -5.06 5.63 -10.25
CA GLN A 74 -5.14 5.69 -11.71
C GLN A 74 -6.23 4.78 -12.25
N ASN A 75 -6.32 3.54 -11.77
CA ASN A 75 -7.38 2.62 -12.18
C ASN A 75 -8.77 3.15 -11.81
N PHE A 76 -8.93 3.69 -10.60
CA PHE A 76 -10.18 4.23 -10.11
C PHE A 76 -10.70 5.38 -10.99
N VAL A 77 -9.89 6.41 -11.19
CA VAL A 77 -10.30 7.58 -11.98
C VAL A 77 -10.54 7.20 -13.45
N GLN A 78 -9.71 6.34 -14.02
CA GLN A 78 -9.85 5.89 -15.40
C GLN A 78 -11.11 5.05 -15.59
N ALA A 79 -11.45 4.15 -14.68
CA ALA A 79 -12.65 3.33 -14.75
C ALA A 79 -13.93 4.20 -14.76
N HIS A 80 -14.00 5.21 -13.88
CA HIS A 80 -15.12 6.16 -13.87
C HIS A 80 -15.19 6.99 -15.16
N ARG A 81 -14.04 7.36 -15.72
CA ARG A 81 -14.01 8.04 -17.02
C ARG A 81 -14.56 7.18 -18.15
N GLU A 82 -14.15 5.92 -18.20
CA GLU A 82 -14.63 4.96 -19.21
C GLU A 82 -16.11 4.65 -19.09
N ALA A 83 -16.61 4.58 -17.85
CA ALA A 83 -18.03 4.40 -17.57
C ALA A 83 -18.87 5.67 -17.77
N GLY A 84 -18.26 6.84 -18.01
CA GLY A 84 -18.97 8.11 -18.16
C GLY A 84 -19.55 8.62 -16.82
N THR A 85 -19.04 8.16 -15.69
CA THR A 85 -19.51 8.50 -14.34
C THR A 85 -18.58 9.46 -13.60
N LEU A 86 -17.49 9.91 -14.25
CA LEU A 86 -16.59 10.90 -13.69
C LEU A 86 -17.23 12.29 -13.72
N PRO A 87 -17.53 12.90 -12.57
CA PRO A 87 -18.30 14.15 -12.53
C PRO A 87 -17.43 15.37 -12.87
N ASP A 88 -18.06 16.45 -13.33
CA ASP A 88 -17.40 17.74 -13.58
C ASP A 88 -16.78 18.34 -12.32
N ALA A 89 -17.33 18.04 -11.15
CA ALA A 89 -16.77 18.42 -9.86
C ALA A 89 -15.42 17.75 -9.56
N GLY A 90 -15.08 16.69 -10.31
CA GLY A 90 -13.84 15.93 -10.16
C GLY A 90 -13.88 14.95 -9.00
N VAL A 91 -12.71 14.71 -8.38
CA VAL A 91 -12.54 13.77 -7.27
C VAL A 91 -12.25 14.50 -5.97
N THR A 92 -12.61 13.90 -4.83
CA THR A 92 -12.29 14.44 -3.50
C THR A 92 -11.81 13.36 -2.56
N ILE A 93 -10.91 13.69 -1.64
CA ILE A 93 -10.39 12.76 -0.62
C ILE A 93 -9.90 13.52 0.62
N ALA A 94 -10.08 12.92 1.79
CA ALA A 94 -9.51 13.40 3.05
C ALA A 94 -8.21 12.63 3.35
N SER A 95 -7.07 13.05 2.76
CA SER A 95 -5.78 12.42 3.02
C SER A 95 -4.62 13.31 2.60
N GLY A 96 -3.70 13.59 3.52
CA GLY A 96 -2.43 14.28 3.23
C GLY A 96 -1.25 13.34 2.92
N GLY A 97 -1.47 12.02 3.01
CA GLY A 97 -0.46 10.99 2.78
C GLY A 97 -0.49 10.41 1.36
N ASN A 98 -0.03 9.17 1.24
CA ASN A 98 0.12 8.46 -0.04
C ASN A 98 -1.16 8.41 -0.87
N ALA A 99 -2.33 8.24 -0.23
CA ALA A 99 -3.61 8.18 -0.92
C ALA A 99 -4.02 9.54 -1.52
N GLY A 100 -3.85 10.64 -0.77
CA GLY A 100 -4.14 11.98 -1.27
C GLY A 100 -3.23 12.38 -2.42
N LEU A 101 -1.92 12.10 -2.32
CA LEU A 101 -0.97 12.35 -3.40
C LEU A 101 -1.32 11.56 -4.67
N ALA A 102 -1.68 10.29 -4.52
CA ALA A 102 -2.06 9.43 -5.64
C ALA A 102 -3.37 9.89 -6.30
N CYS A 103 -4.37 10.27 -5.50
CA CYS A 103 -5.65 10.82 -5.98
C CYS A 103 -5.42 12.12 -6.78
N ALA A 104 -4.66 13.05 -6.22
CA ALA A 104 -4.35 14.33 -6.88
C ALA A 104 -3.58 14.11 -8.20
N TRP A 105 -2.58 13.21 -8.20
CA TRP A 105 -1.83 12.86 -9.39
C TRP A 105 -2.71 12.19 -10.45
N ALA A 106 -3.53 11.21 -10.08
CA ALA A 106 -4.40 10.52 -11.03
C ALA A 106 -5.43 11.47 -11.66
N ALA A 107 -6.00 12.39 -10.88
CA ALA A 107 -6.88 13.45 -11.38
C ALA A 107 -6.14 14.36 -12.36
N GLN A 108 -4.93 14.79 -12.04
CA GLN A 108 -4.11 15.62 -12.93
C GLN A 108 -3.85 14.91 -14.28
N GLN A 109 -3.51 13.60 -14.25
CA GLN A 109 -3.29 12.81 -15.47
C GLN A 109 -4.54 12.74 -16.36
N GLN A 110 -5.71 12.81 -15.77
CA GLN A 110 -7.00 12.78 -16.48
C GLN A 110 -7.55 14.17 -16.81
N GLY A 111 -6.87 15.24 -16.40
CA GLY A 111 -7.33 16.60 -16.61
C GLY A 111 -8.61 16.96 -15.81
N VAL A 112 -8.83 16.27 -14.69
CA VAL A 112 -9.97 16.54 -13.79
C VAL A 112 -9.52 17.21 -12.51
N ARG A 113 -10.46 17.87 -11.81
CA ARG A 113 -10.18 18.53 -10.53
C ARG A 113 -9.96 17.50 -9.43
N ALA A 114 -9.07 17.83 -8.51
CA ALA A 114 -8.93 17.12 -7.23
C ALA A 114 -9.11 18.13 -6.10
N THR A 115 -10.01 17.84 -5.16
CA THR A 115 -10.15 18.60 -3.91
C THR A 115 -9.71 17.71 -2.75
N VAL A 116 -8.69 18.15 -2.00
CA VAL A 116 -8.11 17.37 -0.91
C VAL A 116 -8.30 18.08 0.41
N PHE A 117 -8.90 17.39 1.37
CA PHE A 117 -9.19 17.93 2.69
C PHE A 117 -8.13 17.46 3.70
N LEU A 118 -7.64 18.40 4.51
CA LEU A 118 -6.60 18.17 5.51
C LEU A 118 -6.92 18.91 6.82
N PRO A 119 -6.55 18.37 7.98
CA PRO A 119 -6.59 19.13 9.23
C PRO A 119 -5.49 20.19 9.27
N SER A 120 -5.67 21.22 10.11
CA SER A 120 -4.74 22.34 10.26
C SER A 120 -3.34 21.92 10.76
N VAL A 121 -3.24 20.77 11.42
CA VAL A 121 -1.97 20.18 11.89
C VAL A 121 -1.15 19.52 10.77
N ALA A 122 -1.68 19.45 9.54
CA ALA A 122 -0.98 18.84 8.43
C ALA A 122 0.31 19.62 8.08
N PRO A 123 1.46 18.95 7.94
CA PRO A 123 2.72 19.61 7.62
C PRO A 123 2.66 20.39 6.29
N ALA A 124 3.25 21.58 6.27
CA ALA A 124 3.27 22.44 5.08
C ALA A 124 3.86 21.74 3.84
N VAL A 125 4.83 20.86 4.03
CA VAL A 125 5.43 20.06 2.95
C VAL A 125 4.42 19.11 2.28
N LYS A 126 3.49 18.51 3.04
CA LYS A 126 2.42 17.66 2.49
C LYS A 126 1.44 18.51 1.66
N ILE A 127 1.07 19.68 2.15
CA ILE A 127 0.22 20.64 1.43
C ILE A 127 0.87 21.08 0.11
N ALA A 128 2.16 21.44 0.16
CA ALA A 128 2.91 21.86 -1.02
C ALA A 128 3.00 20.77 -2.09
N LYS A 129 3.24 19.50 -1.68
CA LYS A 129 3.26 18.34 -2.60
C LYS A 129 1.91 18.14 -3.30
N LEU A 130 0.80 18.22 -2.56
CA LEU A 130 -0.56 18.09 -3.13
C LEU A 130 -0.86 19.21 -4.14
N ARG A 131 -0.54 20.46 -3.79
CA ARG A 131 -0.67 21.61 -4.71
C ARG A 131 0.20 21.46 -5.95
N GLY A 132 1.39 20.83 -5.82
CA GLY A 132 2.25 20.49 -6.95
C GLY A 132 1.59 19.56 -7.98
N TYR A 133 0.63 18.74 -7.57
CA TYR A 133 -0.23 17.95 -8.44
C TYR A 133 -1.52 18.68 -8.85
N GLY A 134 -1.63 20.00 -8.61
CA GLY A 134 -2.79 20.80 -9.02
C GLY A 134 -4.02 20.62 -8.15
N ALA A 135 -3.91 20.01 -6.97
CA ALA A 135 -5.04 19.83 -6.08
C ALA A 135 -5.48 21.16 -5.41
N ASP A 136 -6.80 21.38 -5.32
CA ASP A 136 -7.40 22.35 -4.41
C ASP A 136 -7.34 21.79 -2.98
N VAL A 137 -6.39 22.30 -2.19
CA VAL A 137 -6.17 21.81 -0.83
C VAL A 137 -6.95 22.68 0.16
N ARG A 138 -7.91 22.07 0.83
CA ARG A 138 -8.75 22.68 1.86
C ARG A 138 -8.30 22.22 3.24
N VAL A 139 -7.93 23.19 4.06
CA VAL A 139 -7.52 22.94 5.44
C VAL A 139 -8.71 23.23 6.33
N VAL A 140 -9.25 22.19 7.00
CA VAL A 140 -10.47 22.24 7.79
C VAL A 140 -10.28 21.51 9.10
N GLY A 141 -10.67 22.14 10.20
CA GLY A 141 -10.58 21.55 11.54
C GLY A 141 -9.16 21.34 12.05
N ALA A 142 -9.04 20.77 13.23
CA ALA A 142 -7.78 20.42 13.86
C ALA A 142 -7.47 18.91 13.76
N GLU A 143 -8.50 18.09 13.60
CA GLU A 143 -8.40 16.63 13.60
C GLU A 143 -8.79 16.03 12.22
N TYR A 144 -8.30 14.82 11.98
CA TYR A 144 -8.63 14.09 10.75
C TYR A 144 -10.14 13.87 10.55
N ALA A 145 -10.88 13.61 11.63
CA ALA A 145 -12.31 13.39 11.57
C ALA A 145 -13.09 14.61 11.00
N GLU A 146 -12.69 15.82 11.38
CA GLU A 146 -13.29 17.06 10.88
C GLU A 146 -12.99 17.27 9.39
N ALA A 147 -11.76 16.98 8.96
CA ALA A 147 -11.39 17.04 7.55
C ALA A 147 -12.14 15.98 6.72
N LEU A 148 -12.39 14.81 7.28
CA LEU A 148 -13.16 13.74 6.63
C LEU A 148 -14.63 14.15 6.47
N GLU A 149 -15.26 14.65 7.53
CA GLU A 149 -16.64 15.15 7.50
C GLU A 149 -16.84 16.24 6.44
N ALA A 150 -15.93 17.22 6.40
CA ALA A 150 -15.98 18.29 5.38
C ALA A 150 -15.78 17.74 3.96
N CYS A 151 -14.98 16.69 3.78
CA CYS A 151 -14.80 15.99 2.51
C CYS A 151 -16.09 15.29 2.07
N GLU A 152 -16.76 14.60 2.98
CA GLU A 152 -18.04 13.91 2.73
C GLU A 152 -19.16 14.90 2.40
N GLU A 153 -19.27 16.00 3.14
CA GLU A 153 -20.20 17.09 2.85
C GLU A 153 -19.94 17.71 1.47
N PHE A 154 -18.67 17.92 1.13
CA PHE A 154 -18.31 18.43 -0.20
C PHE A 154 -18.68 17.43 -1.29
N ALA A 155 -18.41 16.16 -1.14
CA ALA A 155 -18.81 15.13 -2.09
C ALA A 155 -20.32 15.11 -2.29
N ALA A 156 -21.09 15.15 -1.19
CA ALA A 156 -22.55 15.14 -1.22
C ALA A 156 -23.15 16.38 -1.88
N SER A 157 -22.59 17.58 -1.63
CA SER A 157 -23.13 18.85 -2.12
C SER A 157 -22.70 19.19 -3.55
N SER A 158 -21.47 18.84 -3.95
CA SER A 158 -20.92 19.15 -5.27
C SER A 158 -21.09 18.01 -6.28
N GLY A 159 -21.39 16.80 -5.83
CA GLY A 159 -21.38 15.58 -6.63
C GLY A 159 -19.97 15.09 -7.00
N ALA A 160 -18.92 15.60 -6.35
CA ALA A 160 -17.55 15.10 -6.56
C ALA A 160 -17.45 13.62 -6.20
N LEU A 161 -16.67 12.88 -7.00
CA LEU A 161 -16.42 11.46 -6.76
C LEU A 161 -15.53 11.29 -5.51
N ALA A 162 -16.03 10.58 -4.52
CA ALA A 162 -15.27 10.31 -3.31
C ALA A 162 -14.13 9.31 -3.60
N GLY A 163 -12.89 9.72 -3.37
CA GLY A 163 -11.72 8.86 -3.48
C GLY A 163 -11.55 7.98 -2.25
N HIS A 164 -11.07 6.78 -2.45
CA HIS A 164 -10.84 5.80 -1.39
C HIS A 164 -9.33 5.56 -1.17
N ALA A 165 -8.91 5.48 0.08
CA ALA A 165 -7.51 5.23 0.41
C ALA A 165 -7.10 3.78 0.12
N TYR A 166 -8.01 2.81 0.34
CA TYR A 166 -7.77 1.36 0.19
C TYR A 166 -9.05 0.53 0.09
N ASP A 167 -10.21 1.03 0.57
CA ASP A 167 -11.46 0.25 0.69
C ASP A 167 -12.36 0.48 -0.53
N HIS A 168 -11.91 0.00 -1.68
CA HIS A 168 -12.69 0.01 -2.91
C HIS A 168 -12.13 -1.04 -3.89
N PRO A 169 -12.99 -1.84 -4.58
CA PRO A 169 -12.54 -2.86 -5.52
C PRO A 169 -11.62 -2.34 -6.63
N LEU A 170 -11.93 -1.20 -7.24
CA LEU A 170 -11.07 -0.59 -8.26
C LEU A 170 -9.70 -0.17 -7.73
N ILE A 171 -9.62 0.31 -6.48
CA ILE A 171 -8.36 0.65 -5.83
C ILE A 171 -7.53 -0.61 -5.60
N ALA A 172 -8.14 -1.67 -5.09
CA ALA A 172 -7.48 -2.94 -4.84
C ALA A 172 -7.09 -3.64 -6.15
N ALA A 173 -7.94 -3.61 -7.18
CA ALA A 173 -7.62 -4.15 -8.51
C ALA A 173 -6.40 -3.44 -9.13
N GLY A 174 -6.37 -2.12 -9.08
CA GLY A 174 -5.21 -1.34 -9.53
C GLY A 174 -3.93 -1.69 -8.77
N ALA A 175 -4.01 -1.89 -7.44
CA ALA A 175 -2.86 -2.32 -6.64
C ALA A 175 -2.41 -3.76 -7.01
N GLY A 176 -3.33 -4.64 -7.37
CA GLY A 176 -3.05 -6.02 -7.80
C GLY A 176 -2.24 -6.12 -9.09
N THR A 177 -2.30 -5.10 -9.97
CA THR A 177 -1.47 -5.04 -11.20
C THR A 177 0.03 -5.14 -10.91
N LEU A 178 0.44 -4.81 -9.69
CA LEU A 178 1.82 -4.92 -9.24
C LEU A 178 2.32 -6.37 -9.29
N LEU A 179 1.50 -7.34 -8.88
CA LEU A 179 1.91 -8.75 -8.89
C LEU A 179 2.04 -9.28 -10.31
N GLU A 180 1.20 -8.88 -11.25
CA GLU A 180 1.33 -9.25 -12.66
C GLU A 180 2.71 -8.87 -13.20
N GLU A 181 3.16 -7.67 -12.88
CA GLU A 181 4.48 -7.21 -13.31
C GLU A 181 5.64 -7.91 -12.58
N ILE A 182 5.51 -8.21 -11.30
CA ILE A 182 6.51 -8.95 -10.51
C ILE A 182 6.62 -10.38 -11.05
N HIS A 183 5.50 -11.06 -11.23
CA HIS A 183 5.46 -12.43 -11.74
C HIS A 183 6.08 -12.56 -13.14
N ALA A 184 5.81 -11.59 -14.01
CA ALA A 184 6.41 -11.55 -15.35
C ALA A 184 7.95 -11.38 -15.33
N ARG A 185 8.52 -10.80 -14.25
CA ARG A 185 9.96 -10.53 -14.11
C ARG A 185 10.71 -11.57 -13.30
N ILE A 186 10.03 -12.37 -12.49
CA ILE A 186 10.63 -13.42 -11.65
C ILE A 186 9.98 -14.75 -12.06
N PRO A 187 10.54 -15.45 -13.05
CA PRO A 187 10.04 -16.77 -13.43
C PRO A 187 10.11 -17.74 -12.26
N GLY A 188 9.01 -18.44 -11.99
CA GLY A 188 8.94 -19.40 -10.88
C GLY A 188 8.89 -18.74 -9.49
N LEU A 189 8.36 -17.52 -9.38
CA LEU A 189 8.10 -16.89 -8.10
C LEU A 189 7.16 -17.76 -7.25
N ASP A 190 7.60 -18.10 -6.03
CA ASP A 190 6.82 -18.93 -5.09
C ASP A 190 6.06 -18.10 -4.08
N THR A 191 6.62 -16.99 -3.64
CA THR A 191 6.07 -16.20 -2.53
C THR A 191 6.24 -14.70 -2.75
N VAL A 192 5.19 -13.93 -2.46
CA VAL A 192 5.23 -12.46 -2.38
C VAL A 192 4.97 -12.01 -0.94
N VAL A 193 5.81 -11.11 -0.44
CA VAL A 193 5.71 -10.54 0.91
C VAL A 193 5.26 -9.09 0.84
N VAL A 194 4.14 -8.77 1.48
CA VAL A 194 3.56 -7.42 1.45
C VAL A 194 3.15 -6.95 2.84
N SER A 195 3.35 -5.67 3.14
CA SER A 195 2.84 -5.03 4.34
C SER A 195 1.34 -4.75 4.22
N VAL A 196 0.65 -4.84 5.36
CA VAL A 196 -0.81 -4.65 5.44
C VAL A 196 -1.13 -3.52 6.42
N GLY A 197 -1.90 -2.54 5.94
CA GLY A 197 -2.64 -1.58 6.76
C GLY A 197 -4.14 -1.88 6.64
N GLY A 198 -4.93 -1.06 5.95
CA GLY A 198 -6.34 -1.36 5.67
C GLY A 198 -6.58 -2.51 4.70
N GLY A 199 -5.56 -2.97 3.98
CA GLY A 199 -5.58 -4.20 3.21
C GLY A 199 -5.78 -4.07 1.70
N GLY A 200 -5.89 -2.86 1.12
CA GLY A 200 -6.13 -2.70 -0.32
C GLY A 200 -4.98 -3.23 -1.20
N LEU A 201 -3.71 -2.99 -0.82
CA LEU A 201 -2.56 -3.58 -1.51
C LEU A 201 -2.57 -5.10 -1.39
N PHE A 202 -2.73 -5.59 -0.17
CA PHE A 202 -2.76 -7.02 0.12
C PHE A 202 -3.88 -7.72 -0.65
N ALA A 203 -5.11 -7.18 -0.64
CA ALA A 203 -6.25 -7.79 -1.34
C ALA A 203 -5.98 -7.93 -2.84
N GLY A 204 -5.46 -6.87 -3.48
CA GLY A 204 -5.09 -6.92 -4.90
C GLY A 204 -3.99 -7.94 -5.19
N VAL A 205 -2.89 -7.87 -4.44
CA VAL A 205 -1.74 -8.78 -4.60
C VAL A 205 -2.14 -10.23 -4.35
N ALA A 206 -2.88 -10.53 -3.25
CA ALA A 206 -3.28 -11.88 -2.92
C ALA A 206 -4.26 -12.49 -3.95
N THR A 207 -5.18 -11.66 -4.50
CA THR A 207 -6.09 -12.12 -5.56
C THR A 207 -5.33 -12.50 -6.84
N ALA A 208 -4.35 -11.69 -7.25
CA ALA A 208 -3.49 -12.02 -8.39
C ALA A 208 -2.58 -13.22 -8.09
N ALA A 209 -2.00 -13.29 -6.88
CA ALA A 209 -1.15 -14.38 -6.43
C ALA A 209 -1.84 -15.74 -6.50
N ARG A 210 -3.10 -15.80 -6.06
CA ARG A 210 -3.93 -17.01 -6.17
C ARG A 210 -4.03 -17.52 -7.60
N HIS A 211 -4.26 -16.63 -8.56
CA HIS A 211 -4.36 -17.01 -9.96
C HIS A 211 -3.08 -17.68 -10.48
N HIS A 212 -1.94 -17.22 -10.03
CA HIS A 212 -0.62 -17.74 -10.41
C HIS A 212 -0.09 -18.85 -9.50
N GLY A 213 -0.83 -19.28 -8.48
CA GLY A 213 -0.38 -20.29 -7.51
C GLY A 213 0.75 -19.80 -6.60
N ILE A 214 0.85 -18.48 -6.36
CA ILE A 214 1.88 -17.83 -5.56
C ILE A 214 1.34 -17.62 -4.13
N ARG A 215 2.13 -17.96 -3.12
CA ARG A 215 1.80 -17.66 -1.71
C ARG A 215 1.93 -16.17 -1.42
N THR A 216 1.04 -15.65 -0.59
CA THR A 216 1.15 -14.28 -0.08
C THR A 216 1.43 -14.28 1.42
N VAL A 217 2.52 -13.59 1.82
CA VAL A 217 2.83 -13.32 3.22
C VAL A 217 2.36 -11.91 3.55
N ALA A 218 1.34 -11.82 4.40
CA ALA A 218 0.77 -10.58 4.90
C ALA A 218 1.49 -10.18 6.19
N VAL A 219 2.19 -9.05 6.18
CA VAL A 219 3.01 -8.60 7.32
C VAL A 219 2.40 -7.34 7.94
N GLU A 220 2.15 -7.39 9.24
CA GLU A 220 1.64 -6.27 10.02
C GLU A 220 2.56 -5.98 11.21
N PRO A 221 2.66 -4.70 11.66
CA PRO A 221 3.25 -4.43 12.97
C PRO A 221 2.41 -5.06 14.07
N GLU A 222 3.03 -5.55 15.14
CA GLU A 222 2.32 -6.16 16.30
C GLU A 222 1.22 -5.26 16.87
N ASN A 223 1.46 -3.94 16.87
CA ASN A 223 0.54 -2.94 17.42
C ASN A 223 -0.33 -2.23 16.36
N CYS A 224 -0.35 -2.73 15.12
CA CYS A 224 -1.22 -2.29 14.01
C CYS A 224 -1.67 -3.51 13.20
N ARG A 225 -2.36 -4.47 13.84
CA ARG A 225 -2.64 -5.82 13.31
C ARG A 225 -4.09 -6.01 12.84
N ALA A 226 -4.61 -5.10 12.03
CA ALA A 226 -6.03 -5.09 11.67
C ALA A 226 -6.50 -6.35 10.92
N LEU A 227 -5.69 -6.85 9.97
CA LEU A 227 -6.02 -8.07 9.22
C LEU A 227 -5.86 -9.32 10.09
N ASN A 228 -4.78 -9.43 10.85
CA ASN A 228 -4.54 -10.55 11.74
C ASN A 228 -5.68 -10.68 12.78
N ALA A 229 -6.07 -9.57 13.41
CA ALA A 229 -7.20 -9.55 14.34
C ALA A 229 -8.54 -9.90 13.68
N ALA A 230 -8.76 -9.46 12.43
CA ALA A 230 -9.96 -9.82 11.67
C ALA A 230 -10.02 -11.31 11.33
N LEU A 231 -8.87 -11.94 11.07
CA LEU A 231 -8.76 -13.39 10.87
C LEU A 231 -9.09 -14.15 12.15
N ASP A 232 -8.53 -13.73 13.30
CA ASP A 232 -8.78 -14.31 14.61
C ASP A 232 -10.26 -14.20 15.00
N ALA A 233 -10.87 -13.03 14.77
CA ALA A 233 -12.27 -12.75 15.13
C ALA A 233 -13.30 -13.32 14.13
N GLY A 234 -12.86 -13.74 12.95
CA GLY A 234 -13.76 -14.17 11.89
C GLY A 234 -14.55 -13.05 11.22
N GLY A 235 -14.18 -11.79 11.40
CA GLY A 235 -14.81 -10.61 10.81
C GLY A 235 -13.98 -9.33 11.04
N PRO A 236 -14.23 -8.24 10.30
CA PRO A 236 -13.54 -6.99 10.55
C PRO A 236 -13.82 -6.45 11.96
N VAL A 237 -12.74 -6.19 12.72
CA VAL A 237 -12.81 -5.67 14.10
C VAL A 237 -11.90 -4.45 14.22
N ASP A 238 -12.21 -3.55 15.16
CA ASP A 238 -11.37 -2.41 15.47
C ASP A 238 -10.22 -2.83 16.37
N VAL A 239 -9.02 -2.34 16.04
CA VAL A 239 -7.81 -2.56 16.81
C VAL A 239 -7.20 -1.22 17.24
N PRO A 240 -6.47 -1.19 18.36
CA PRO A 240 -5.59 -0.07 18.67
C PRO A 240 -4.50 0.03 17.60
N VAL A 241 -3.97 1.23 17.39
CA VAL A 241 -2.87 1.49 16.46
C VAL A 241 -1.81 2.32 17.17
N ASP A 242 -0.62 1.72 17.32
CA ASP A 242 0.54 2.35 17.95
C ASP A 242 1.81 1.68 17.41
N SER A 243 2.37 2.24 16.34
CA SER A 243 3.55 1.69 15.65
C SER A 243 4.33 2.79 14.97
N VAL A 244 5.63 2.57 14.75
CA VAL A 244 6.49 3.41 13.91
C VAL A 244 5.99 3.52 12.47
N ALA A 245 5.17 2.56 12.01
CA ALA A 245 4.58 2.52 10.67
C ALA A 245 3.15 3.11 10.61
N ILE A 246 2.66 3.76 11.68
CA ILE A 246 1.28 4.24 11.80
C ILE A 246 0.84 5.17 10.66
N ASP A 247 1.74 5.98 10.10
CA ASP A 247 1.44 6.91 9.01
C ASP A 247 0.86 6.22 7.75
N SER A 248 1.24 4.98 7.51
CA SER A 248 0.82 4.22 6.33
C SER A 248 0.11 2.91 6.65
N LEU A 249 0.34 2.31 7.82
CA LEU A 249 -0.27 1.05 8.25
C LEU A 249 -1.23 1.22 9.44
N GLY A 250 -1.53 2.44 9.87
CA GLY A 250 -2.39 2.73 11.02
C GLY A 250 -3.90 2.60 10.76
N ALA A 251 -4.33 1.69 9.91
CA ALA A 251 -5.75 1.39 9.76
C ALA A 251 -6.27 0.65 11.01
N ARG A 252 -7.33 1.18 11.61
CA ARG A 252 -7.96 0.57 12.81
C ARG A 252 -8.78 -0.67 12.49
N ARG A 253 -9.10 -0.90 11.21
CA ARG A 253 -9.93 -2.01 10.75
C ARG A 253 -9.47 -2.45 9.36
N ALA A 254 -9.38 -3.75 9.15
CA ALA A 254 -9.17 -4.32 7.83
C ALA A 254 -10.46 -4.27 7.01
N THR A 255 -10.33 -4.12 5.69
CA THR A 255 -11.48 -4.16 4.78
C THR A 255 -12.07 -5.56 4.67
N ALA A 256 -13.35 -5.64 4.30
CA ALA A 256 -13.98 -6.91 3.97
C ALA A 256 -13.30 -7.59 2.78
N LEU A 257 -12.81 -6.82 1.79
CA LEU A 257 -12.04 -7.32 0.66
C LEU A 257 -10.75 -8.01 1.10
N ALA A 258 -9.99 -7.39 2.02
CA ALA A 258 -8.75 -7.97 2.55
C ALA A 258 -9.02 -9.27 3.32
N LEU A 259 -10.03 -9.27 4.19
CA LEU A 259 -10.39 -10.48 4.94
C LEU A 259 -10.84 -11.63 4.02
N ARG A 260 -11.61 -11.32 2.98
CA ARG A 260 -12.01 -12.31 1.97
C ARG A 260 -10.80 -12.85 1.21
N ALA A 261 -9.94 -11.97 0.70
CA ALA A 261 -8.71 -12.38 0.03
C ALA A 261 -7.84 -13.27 0.93
N ALA A 262 -7.75 -12.96 2.23
CA ALA A 262 -6.99 -13.75 3.18
C ALA A 262 -7.57 -15.16 3.39
N ARG A 263 -8.88 -15.32 3.30
CA ARG A 263 -9.56 -16.63 3.49
C ARG A 263 -9.55 -17.50 2.24
N GLU A 264 -9.50 -16.89 1.07
CA GLU A 264 -9.61 -17.60 -0.21
C GLU A 264 -8.26 -18.00 -0.81
N ASN A 265 -7.15 -17.51 -0.25
CA ASN A 265 -5.81 -17.68 -0.84
C ASN A 265 -4.87 -18.44 0.09
N ASP A 266 -3.76 -18.98 -0.44
CA ASP A 266 -2.64 -19.47 0.38
C ASP A 266 -1.89 -18.28 0.97
N ILE A 267 -2.25 -17.91 2.19
CA ILE A 267 -1.65 -16.79 2.90
C ILE A 267 -0.98 -17.21 4.20
N ARG A 268 0.02 -16.43 4.60
CA ARG A 268 0.56 -16.43 5.96
C ARG A 268 0.44 -15.02 6.52
N SER A 269 -0.38 -14.84 7.57
CA SER A 269 -0.44 -13.60 8.34
C SER A 269 0.61 -13.67 9.43
N VAL A 270 1.54 -12.72 9.43
CA VAL A 270 2.63 -12.65 10.40
C VAL A 270 2.74 -11.25 10.99
N LEU A 271 3.22 -11.18 12.22
CA LEU A 271 3.40 -9.93 12.96
C LEU A 271 4.89 -9.68 13.18
N VAL A 272 5.29 -8.42 13.15
CA VAL A 272 6.68 -8.01 13.39
C VAL A 272 6.73 -6.87 14.40
N PRO A 273 7.69 -6.89 15.35
CA PRO A 273 7.87 -5.80 16.31
C PRO A 273 8.45 -4.55 15.61
N ASP A 274 8.12 -3.37 16.13
CA ASP A 274 8.59 -2.07 15.62
C ASP A 274 10.12 -1.98 15.53
N GLY A 275 10.84 -2.55 16.49
CA GLY A 275 12.30 -2.58 16.47
C GLY A 275 12.87 -3.30 15.25
N GLU A 276 12.21 -4.37 14.77
CA GLU A 276 12.61 -5.08 13.55
C GLU A 276 12.32 -4.25 12.29
N ILE A 277 11.22 -3.51 12.28
CA ILE A 277 10.86 -2.60 11.19
C ILE A 277 11.93 -1.51 11.04
N VAL A 278 12.32 -0.90 12.15
CA VAL A 278 13.38 0.13 12.18
C VAL A 278 14.71 -0.46 11.70
N ARG A 279 15.10 -1.66 12.18
CA ARG A 279 16.33 -2.33 11.74
C ARG A 279 16.32 -2.66 10.25
N ALA A 280 15.23 -3.19 9.73
CA ALA A 280 15.09 -3.51 8.31
C ALA A 280 15.19 -2.24 7.44
N ARG A 281 14.57 -1.13 7.87
CA ARG A 281 14.64 0.16 7.20
C ARG A 281 16.07 0.71 7.20
N GLN A 282 16.77 0.66 8.33
CA GLN A 282 18.15 1.09 8.45
C GLN A 282 19.08 0.22 7.60
N ALA A 283 18.89 -1.10 7.57
CA ALA A 283 19.69 -2.03 6.75
C ALA A 283 19.53 -1.74 5.24
N LEU A 284 18.32 -1.40 4.76
CA LEU A 284 18.11 -0.96 3.38
C LEU A 284 18.93 0.30 3.06
N TRP A 285 19.00 1.24 3.97
CA TRP A 285 19.82 2.43 3.81
C TRP A 285 21.33 2.12 3.84
N ASP A 286 21.80 1.40 4.83
CA ASP A 286 23.21 1.16 5.06
C ASP A 286 23.85 0.32 3.94
N HIS A 287 23.14 -0.71 3.49
CA HIS A 287 23.68 -1.68 2.52
C HIS A 287 23.29 -1.39 1.07
N ARG A 288 22.19 -0.65 0.84
CA ARG A 288 21.64 -0.43 -0.51
C ARG A 288 21.41 1.02 -0.88
N ARG A 289 21.55 1.94 0.07
CA ARG A 289 21.18 3.35 -0.09
C ARG A 289 19.73 3.55 -0.54
N VAL A 290 18.86 2.66 -0.05
CA VAL A 290 17.42 2.70 -0.30
C VAL A 290 16.73 3.31 0.91
N ALA A 291 16.13 4.48 0.73
CA ALA A 291 15.30 5.14 1.74
C ALA A 291 13.82 4.85 1.45
N VAL A 292 13.14 4.18 2.38
CA VAL A 292 11.72 3.83 2.28
C VAL A 292 10.97 4.20 3.55
N GLU A 293 9.64 4.20 3.50
CA GLU A 293 8.77 4.31 4.68
C GLU A 293 8.92 3.09 5.59
N HIS A 294 8.63 3.24 6.89
CA HIS A 294 8.53 2.09 7.81
C HIS A 294 7.54 1.03 7.30
N ALA A 295 6.45 1.47 6.69
CA ALA A 295 5.47 0.57 6.05
C ALA A 295 6.10 -0.37 5.00
N ALA A 296 7.02 0.12 4.18
CA ALA A 296 7.70 -0.70 3.19
C ALA A 296 8.73 -1.64 3.85
N ALA A 297 9.43 -1.17 4.89
CA ALA A 297 10.37 -1.98 5.64
C ALA A 297 9.68 -3.09 6.46
N THR A 298 8.42 -2.92 6.84
CA THR A 298 7.62 -3.93 7.56
C THR A 298 7.59 -5.27 6.81
N ALA A 299 7.40 -5.24 5.50
CA ALA A 299 7.43 -6.47 4.69
C ALA A 299 8.78 -7.19 4.77
N LEU A 300 9.89 -6.44 4.72
CA LEU A 300 11.23 -7.00 4.81
C LEU A 300 11.55 -7.52 6.21
N ALA A 301 11.08 -6.86 7.25
CA ALA A 301 11.31 -7.23 8.65
C ALA A 301 10.87 -8.68 8.96
N ALA A 302 9.84 -9.18 8.27
CA ALA A 302 9.38 -10.56 8.44
C ALA A 302 10.45 -11.63 8.11
N LEU A 303 11.43 -11.26 7.27
CA LEU A 303 12.50 -12.16 6.80
C LEU A 303 13.85 -11.89 7.47
N THR A 304 14.08 -10.68 7.98
CA THR A 304 15.41 -10.20 8.38
C THR A 304 15.63 -10.16 9.89
N ALA A 305 14.57 -10.35 10.68
CA ALA A 305 14.67 -10.44 12.12
C ALA A 305 15.59 -11.63 12.54
N PRO A 306 16.29 -11.53 13.69
CA PRO A 306 17.06 -12.66 14.23
C PRO A 306 16.22 -13.93 14.44
N ASP A 307 14.93 -13.75 14.82
CA ASP A 307 13.89 -14.76 14.81
C ASP A 307 12.81 -14.35 13.79
N PRO A 308 12.94 -14.78 12.53
CA PRO A 308 12.07 -14.26 11.47
C PRO A 308 10.65 -14.80 11.59
N ALA A 309 9.69 -13.90 11.42
CA ALA A 309 8.26 -14.22 11.43
C ALA A 309 7.85 -15.10 10.23
N TYR A 310 8.60 -15.04 9.13
CA TYR A 310 8.47 -15.94 8.00
C TYR A 310 9.82 -16.62 7.71
N ARG A 311 9.82 -17.95 7.69
CA ARG A 311 11.01 -18.78 7.37
C ARG A 311 10.83 -19.37 5.98
N PRO A 312 11.63 -18.93 4.99
CA PRO A 312 11.61 -19.51 3.66
C PRO A 312 12.02 -20.98 3.63
N GLY A 313 11.43 -21.70 2.69
CA GLY A 313 11.88 -23.06 2.36
C GLY A 313 13.13 -23.07 1.49
N ALA A 314 13.77 -24.26 1.34
CA ALA A 314 14.90 -24.45 0.46
C ALA A 314 14.56 -24.11 -1.00
N GLY A 315 15.34 -23.23 -1.62
CA GLY A 315 15.16 -22.82 -3.01
C GLY A 315 13.94 -21.93 -3.27
N GLU A 316 13.20 -21.52 -2.24
CA GLU A 316 12.02 -20.66 -2.39
C GLU A 316 12.38 -19.31 -3.02
N ARG A 317 11.62 -18.90 -4.03
CA ARG A 317 11.76 -17.62 -4.72
C ARG A 317 10.78 -16.60 -4.16
N ILE A 318 11.31 -15.53 -3.57
CA ILE A 318 10.55 -14.58 -2.78
C ILE A 318 10.70 -13.17 -3.35
N ALA A 319 9.60 -12.49 -3.54
CA ALA A 319 9.58 -11.05 -3.80
C ALA A 319 9.08 -10.28 -2.58
N VAL A 320 9.85 -9.31 -2.08
CA VAL A 320 9.42 -8.35 -1.06
C VAL A 320 9.00 -7.04 -1.70
N VAL A 321 7.79 -6.60 -1.44
CA VAL A 321 7.25 -5.35 -1.96
C VAL A 321 7.69 -4.18 -1.09
N LEU A 322 8.55 -3.32 -1.62
CA LEU A 322 8.92 -2.03 -1.03
C LEU A 322 7.93 -0.96 -1.52
N CYS A 323 6.83 -0.80 -0.79
CA CYS A 323 5.59 -0.20 -1.29
C CYS A 323 5.56 1.33 -1.34
N GLY A 324 6.44 2.04 -0.60
CA GLY A 324 6.44 3.50 -0.52
C GLY A 324 7.69 4.11 0.09
N ALA A 325 7.98 5.39 -0.27
CA ALA A 325 9.14 6.15 0.21
C ALA A 325 8.81 7.62 0.53
N ASN A 326 7.55 7.96 0.85
CA ASN A 326 7.16 9.33 1.22
C ASN A 326 7.51 9.62 2.69
N THR A 327 8.79 9.56 3.03
CA THR A 327 9.35 9.76 4.36
C THR A 327 10.44 10.84 4.35
N ASP A 328 10.79 11.34 5.51
CA ASP A 328 12.02 12.13 5.71
C ASP A 328 13.17 11.12 5.93
N PRO A 329 14.23 11.15 5.10
CA PRO A 329 15.37 10.26 5.29
C PRO A 329 16.38 10.76 6.34
N GLY A 330 16.14 11.89 6.99
CA GLY A 330 17.07 12.50 7.92
C GLY A 330 17.44 11.61 9.09
N ASP A 331 16.49 10.82 9.58
CA ASP A 331 16.67 9.83 10.66
C ASP A 331 17.52 8.62 10.24
N LEU A 332 17.62 8.32 8.94
CA LEU A 332 18.50 7.27 8.42
C LEU A 332 19.96 7.69 8.38
N VAL A 333 20.21 8.98 8.13
CA VAL A 333 21.58 9.55 8.07
C VAL A 333 22.13 9.82 9.47
N HIS A 334 21.22 10.18 10.39
CA HIS A 334 21.53 10.46 11.78
C HIS A 334 20.63 9.60 12.68
N PRO A 335 20.87 8.26 12.74
CA PRO A 335 20.08 7.41 13.61
C PRO A 335 20.19 7.93 15.04
N ALA A 336 19.05 8.03 15.73
CA ALA A 336 19.04 8.39 17.14
C ALA A 336 19.98 7.43 17.88
N THR A 337 21.03 7.95 18.49
CA THR A 337 21.88 7.16 19.37
C THR A 337 20.98 6.63 20.47
N ASN A 338 20.83 5.30 20.55
CA ASN A 338 20.22 4.68 21.72
C ASN A 338 20.91 5.26 22.95
N GLN A 339 20.22 6.14 23.67
CA GLN A 339 20.61 6.44 25.03
C GLN A 339 20.19 5.22 25.84
N ASP A 340 21.21 4.46 26.26
CA ASP A 340 21.10 3.34 27.19
C ASP A 340 20.32 3.69 28.47
#